data_010a91bf1d241284f538fd40cebf37d1
#
_entry.id   010a91bf1d241284f538fd40cebf37d1
#
_cell.length_a   1.000
_cell.length_b   1.000
_cell.length_c   1.000
_cell.angle_alpha   90.00
_cell.angle_beta   90.00
_cell.angle_gamma   90.00
#
_symmetry.space_group_name_H-M   'P 1'
#
loop_
_entity.id
_entity.type
_entity.pdbx_description
1 polymer ?
#
loop_
_entity_poly.entity_id
_entity_poly.type
_entity_poly.pdbx_seq_one_letter_code
_entity_poly.pdbx_strand_id
1 'polypeptide(L)'
;MLGPLSRHLDEGNRAKTLSAPAVAILAYDVDFHEQMPTVFPARGDMLRAAFADQNEKREGIAAYNSALQTGVFLLAVRAAGLAAGPMAGFDRAGVDEEFFAGTSWRSHLVVNIGHPGADPWFPRLPRVPVKDAVAWA
;
A
#
# COMPACT_ATOMS: atom_id res chain seq x y z
N MET A 1 6.63 -12.59 -14.07
CA MET A 1 5.47 -13.51 -14.01
C MET A 1 4.34 -12.83 -13.25
N LEU A 2 3.51 -11.99 -13.95
CA LEU A 2 2.43 -11.18 -13.33
C LEU A 2 1.03 -11.79 -13.54
N GLY A 3 0.97 -13.00 -14.16
CA GLY A 3 -0.28 -13.69 -14.47
C GLY A 3 -1.21 -13.94 -13.26
N PRO A 4 -0.71 -14.43 -12.12
CA PRO A 4 -1.55 -14.63 -10.94
C PRO A 4 -2.23 -13.36 -10.46
N LEU A 5 -1.48 -12.27 -10.30
CA LEU A 5 -2.03 -10.99 -9.83
C LEU A 5 -3.10 -10.42 -10.78
N SER A 6 -2.95 -10.61 -12.10
CA SER A 6 -3.87 -10.02 -13.08
C SER A 6 -5.31 -10.50 -12.96
N ARG A 7 -5.54 -11.68 -12.37
CA ARG A 7 -6.89 -12.23 -12.14
C ARG A 7 -7.69 -11.43 -11.12
N HIS A 8 -6.99 -10.84 -10.18
CA HIS A 8 -7.58 -10.07 -9.08
C HIS A 8 -7.74 -8.58 -9.40
N LEU A 9 -7.18 -8.10 -10.51
CA LEU A 9 -7.28 -6.69 -10.89
C LEU A 9 -8.61 -6.38 -11.59
N ASP A 10 -9.15 -5.20 -11.33
CA ASP A 10 -10.21 -4.63 -12.15
C ASP A 10 -9.78 -4.58 -13.62
N GLU A 11 -10.73 -4.74 -14.55
CA GLU A 11 -10.44 -4.85 -15.98
C GLU A 11 -9.54 -3.71 -16.49
N GLY A 12 -9.86 -2.46 -16.12
CA GLY A 12 -9.08 -1.27 -16.50
C GLY A 12 -7.65 -1.23 -15.99
N ASN A 13 -7.27 -2.12 -15.05
CA ASN A 13 -5.93 -2.19 -14.47
C ASN A 13 -5.08 -3.31 -15.07
N ARG A 14 -5.68 -4.32 -15.69
CA ARG A 14 -4.99 -5.54 -16.15
C ARG A 14 -3.91 -5.27 -17.21
N ALA A 15 -4.26 -4.62 -18.31
CA ALA A 15 -3.35 -4.41 -19.43
C ALA A 15 -2.09 -3.63 -19.02
N LYS A 16 -2.26 -2.53 -18.28
CA LYS A 16 -1.13 -1.71 -17.82
C LYS A 16 -0.26 -2.41 -16.77
N THR A 17 -0.83 -3.30 -15.96
CA THR A 17 -0.06 -4.09 -15.00
C THR A 17 0.72 -5.19 -15.69
N LEU A 18 0.14 -5.87 -16.68
CA LEU A 18 0.84 -6.88 -17.46
C LEU A 18 1.99 -6.31 -18.29
N SER A 19 1.93 -5.03 -18.67
CA SER A 19 3.01 -4.35 -19.40
C SER A 19 4.09 -3.76 -18.48
N ALA A 20 3.86 -3.67 -17.18
CA ALA A 20 4.81 -3.10 -16.24
C ALA A 20 6.01 -4.06 -16.03
N PRO A 21 7.26 -3.56 -16.03
CA PRO A 21 8.43 -4.39 -15.77
C PRO A 21 8.51 -4.90 -14.32
N ALA A 22 7.91 -4.18 -13.37
CA ALA A 22 7.78 -4.59 -11.99
C ALA A 22 6.44 -4.13 -11.39
N VAL A 23 5.93 -4.90 -10.44
CA VAL A 23 4.72 -4.58 -9.68
C VAL A 23 4.95 -4.88 -8.22
N ALA A 24 4.60 -3.92 -7.36
CA ALA A 24 4.61 -4.09 -5.91
C ALA A 24 3.18 -4.24 -5.39
N ILE A 25 2.93 -5.24 -4.55
CA ILE A 25 1.72 -5.33 -3.74
C ILE A 25 2.07 -4.78 -2.37
N LEU A 26 1.49 -3.64 -2.01
CA LEU A 26 1.71 -3.03 -0.70
C LEU A 26 0.70 -3.60 0.28
N ALA A 27 1.20 -4.08 1.41
CA ALA A 27 0.42 -4.68 2.47
C ALA A 27 0.78 -4.09 3.83
N TYR A 28 -0.11 -4.21 4.80
CA TYR A 28 0.16 -3.93 6.21
C TYR A 28 0.02 -5.19 7.04
N ASP A 29 0.78 -5.26 8.12
CA ASP A 29 0.75 -6.36 9.07
C ASP A 29 -0.22 -6.03 10.21
N VAL A 30 -1.31 -6.80 10.37
CA VAL A 30 -2.26 -6.61 11.48
C VAL A 30 -1.69 -7.08 12.81
N ASP A 31 -0.64 -7.91 12.79
CA ASP A 31 0.05 -8.39 13.97
C ASP A 31 1.41 -7.68 14.21
N PHE A 32 1.56 -6.46 13.68
CA PHE A 32 2.76 -5.64 13.87
C PHE A 32 3.19 -5.53 15.34
N HIS A 33 2.28 -5.67 16.27
CA HIS A 33 2.55 -5.58 17.71
C HIS A 33 3.49 -6.68 18.18
N GLU A 34 3.53 -7.83 17.52
CA GLU A 34 4.48 -8.90 17.82
C GLU A 34 5.94 -8.51 17.56
N GLN A 35 6.17 -7.49 16.72
CA GLN A 35 7.49 -6.96 16.44
C GLN A 35 7.93 -5.87 17.44
N MET A 36 7.04 -5.40 18.31
CA MET A 36 7.34 -4.31 19.26
C MET A 36 8.57 -4.59 20.14
N PRO A 37 8.79 -5.80 20.69
CA PRO A 37 9.99 -6.09 21.48
C PRO A 37 11.29 -5.88 20.69
N THR A 38 11.27 -6.11 19.39
CA THR A 38 12.43 -5.94 18.49
C THR A 38 12.65 -4.48 18.09
N VAL A 39 11.57 -3.80 17.66
CA VAL A 39 11.68 -2.43 17.08
C VAL A 39 11.64 -1.33 18.13
N PHE A 40 11.14 -1.63 19.33
CA PHE A 40 11.10 -0.70 20.47
C PHE A 40 11.45 -1.40 21.80
N PRO A 41 12.70 -1.86 21.98
CA PRO A 41 13.08 -2.74 23.10
C PRO A 41 12.71 -2.19 24.49
N ALA A 42 12.80 -0.87 24.69
CA ALA A 42 12.55 -0.25 25.99
C ALA A 42 11.10 -0.44 26.51
N ARG A 43 10.12 -0.63 25.63
CA ARG A 43 8.69 -0.72 25.98
C ARG A 43 7.95 -1.77 25.15
N GLY A 44 8.65 -2.56 24.38
CA GLY A 44 8.07 -3.48 23.39
C GLY A 44 7.14 -4.52 23.99
N ASP A 45 7.53 -5.17 25.09
CA ASP A 45 6.69 -6.19 25.73
C ASP A 45 5.40 -5.58 26.29
N MET A 46 5.49 -4.38 26.89
CA MET A 46 4.30 -3.68 27.37
C MET A 46 3.36 -3.31 26.23
N LEU A 47 3.89 -2.81 25.12
CA LEU A 47 3.07 -2.45 23.95
C LEU A 47 2.47 -3.68 23.28
N ARG A 48 3.23 -4.76 23.13
CA ARG A 48 2.73 -6.04 22.61
C ARG A 48 1.53 -6.51 23.41
N ALA A 49 1.66 -6.57 24.74
CA ALA A 49 0.57 -6.97 25.65
C ALA A 49 -0.63 -6.02 25.55
N ALA A 50 -0.40 -4.70 25.48
CA ALA A 50 -1.46 -3.71 25.41
C ALA A 50 -2.29 -3.80 24.10
N PHE A 51 -1.72 -4.32 23.03
CA PHE A 51 -2.40 -4.49 21.75
C PHE A 51 -2.96 -5.90 21.52
N ALA A 52 -2.62 -6.89 22.36
CA ALA A 52 -2.95 -8.31 22.13
C ALA A 52 -4.45 -8.54 21.83
N ASP A 53 -5.35 -7.97 22.60
CA ASP A 53 -6.79 -8.16 22.48
C ASP A 53 -7.51 -6.99 21.77
N GLN A 54 -6.78 -6.12 21.05
CA GLN A 54 -7.34 -4.91 20.43
C GLN A 54 -7.30 -4.99 18.89
N ASN A 55 -7.92 -6.03 18.30
CA ASN A 55 -7.86 -6.32 16.86
C ASN A 55 -8.24 -5.11 15.98
N GLU A 56 -9.39 -4.52 16.20
CA GLU A 56 -9.87 -3.37 15.41
C GLU A 56 -8.92 -2.17 15.49
N LYS A 57 -8.42 -1.86 16.69
CA LYS A 57 -7.46 -0.78 16.90
C LYS A 57 -6.12 -1.07 16.22
N ARG A 58 -5.63 -2.32 16.30
CA ARG A 58 -4.41 -2.74 15.61
C ARG A 58 -4.55 -2.56 14.10
N GLU A 59 -5.63 -3.06 13.52
CA GLU A 59 -5.88 -2.95 12.08
C GLU A 59 -5.95 -1.49 11.64
N GLY A 60 -6.68 -0.64 12.36
CA GLY A 60 -6.74 0.79 12.09
C GLY A 60 -5.37 1.48 12.14
N ILE A 61 -4.55 1.18 13.15
CA ILE A 61 -3.19 1.71 13.27
C ILE A 61 -2.29 1.19 12.14
N ALA A 62 -2.34 -0.10 11.83
CA ALA A 62 -1.55 -0.69 10.77
C ALA A 62 -1.88 -0.08 9.41
N ALA A 63 -3.16 0.02 9.07
CA ALA A 63 -3.64 0.62 7.83
C ALA A 63 -3.24 2.10 7.72
N TYR A 64 -3.41 2.88 8.79
CA TYR A 64 -3.03 4.30 8.82
C TYR A 64 -1.51 4.50 8.59
N ASN A 65 -0.68 3.77 9.33
CA ASN A 65 0.77 3.87 9.18
C ASN A 65 1.24 3.39 7.80
N SER A 66 0.63 2.34 7.26
CA SER A 66 0.93 1.85 5.93
C SER A 66 0.58 2.88 4.85
N ALA A 67 -0.53 3.61 4.99
CA ALA A 67 -0.89 4.68 4.07
C ALA A 67 0.15 5.81 4.05
N LEU A 68 0.69 6.20 5.22
CA LEU A 68 1.79 7.17 5.33
C LEU A 68 3.06 6.65 4.63
N GLN A 69 3.45 5.41 4.89
CA GLN A 69 4.62 4.79 4.26
C GLN A 69 4.44 4.61 2.76
N THR A 70 3.23 4.32 2.30
CA THR A 70 2.89 4.25 0.88
C THR A 70 3.19 5.56 0.17
N GLY A 71 2.82 6.70 0.75
CA GLY A 71 3.16 8.01 0.20
C GLY A 71 4.68 8.19 0.04
N VAL A 72 5.45 7.81 1.06
CA VAL A 72 6.93 7.85 1.00
C VAL A 72 7.48 6.89 -0.05
N PHE A 73 6.93 5.67 -0.14
CA PHE A 73 7.32 4.68 -1.16
C PHE A 73 7.11 5.22 -2.58
N LEU A 74 5.96 5.81 -2.87
CA LEU A 74 5.68 6.40 -4.19
C LEU A 74 6.67 7.53 -4.53
N LEU A 75 7.01 8.38 -3.55
CA LEU A 75 8.02 9.43 -3.72
C LEU A 75 9.41 8.84 -3.94
N ALA A 76 9.77 7.78 -3.22
CA ALA A 76 11.07 7.09 -3.39
C ALA A 76 11.21 6.46 -4.78
N VAL A 77 10.16 5.82 -5.31
CA VAL A 77 10.12 5.31 -6.70
C VAL A 77 10.37 6.45 -7.69
N ARG A 78 9.73 7.62 -7.49
CA ARG A 78 9.93 8.80 -8.33
C ARG A 78 11.35 9.36 -8.20
N ALA A 79 11.91 9.42 -7.01
CA ALA A 79 13.28 9.88 -6.75
C ALA A 79 14.32 8.95 -7.40
N ALA A 80 14.03 7.67 -7.55
CA ALA A 80 14.85 6.71 -8.29
C ALA A 80 14.76 6.86 -9.83
N GLY A 81 14.01 7.86 -10.33
CA GLY A 81 13.84 8.10 -11.78
C GLY A 81 12.80 7.22 -12.45
N LEU A 82 12.01 6.45 -11.68
CA LEU A 82 10.99 5.57 -12.18
C LEU A 82 9.58 6.20 -12.10
N ALA A 83 8.65 5.69 -12.88
CA ALA A 83 7.23 5.98 -12.74
C ALA A 83 6.60 5.03 -11.74
N ALA A 84 5.66 5.55 -10.94
CA ALA A 84 4.81 4.78 -10.05
C ALA A 84 3.35 4.92 -10.47
N GLY A 85 2.67 3.78 -10.71
CA GLY A 85 1.25 3.72 -11.06
C GLY A 85 0.44 3.05 -9.95
N PRO A 86 0.03 3.78 -8.89
CA PRO A 86 -0.76 3.22 -7.80
C PRO A 86 -2.19 2.92 -8.23
N MET A 87 -2.73 1.78 -7.77
CA MET A 87 -4.06 1.29 -8.08
C MET A 87 -4.68 0.65 -6.84
N ALA A 88 -5.95 1.01 -6.55
CA ALA A 88 -6.75 0.40 -5.50
C ALA A 88 -7.87 -0.50 -6.05
N GLY A 89 -8.05 -0.53 -7.38
CA GLY A 89 -9.07 -1.33 -8.05
C GLY A 89 -8.59 -2.77 -8.25
N PHE A 90 -8.77 -3.60 -7.22
CA PHE A 90 -8.47 -5.03 -7.22
C PHE A 90 -9.23 -5.76 -6.10
N ASP A 91 -9.42 -7.07 -6.25
CA ASP A 91 -9.95 -7.94 -5.21
C ASP A 91 -8.89 -8.19 -4.14
N ARG A 92 -9.02 -7.47 -3.01
CA ARG A 92 -8.09 -7.59 -1.87
C ARG A 92 -8.12 -8.98 -1.24
N ALA A 93 -9.31 -9.57 -1.08
CA ALA A 93 -9.44 -10.87 -0.45
C ALA A 93 -8.75 -11.95 -1.28
N GLY A 94 -8.96 -11.95 -2.61
CA GLY A 94 -8.29 -12.87 -3.51
C GLY A 94 -6.77 -12.68 -3.55
N VAL A 95 -6.28 -11.44 -3.50
CA VAL A 95 -4.83 -11.15 -3.41
C VAL A 95 -4.27 -11.65 -2.09
N ASP A 96 -4.95 -11.43 -0.96
CA ASP A 96 -4.50 -11.88 0.36
C ASP A 96 -4.46 -13.41 0.43
N GLU A 97 -5.47 -14.09 -0.13
CA GLU A 97 -5.49 -15.55 -0.19
C GLU A 97 -4.37 -16.13 -1.06
N GLU A 98 -4.08 -15.51 -2.22
CA GLU A 98 -3.09 -16.03 -3.16
C GLU A 98 -1.64 -15.71 -2.76
N PHE A 99 -1.39 -14.51 -2.23
CA PHE A 99 -0.02 -14.03 -2.00
C PHE A 99 0.39 -13.96 -0.53
N PHE A 100 -0.57 -13.90 0.39
CA PHE A 100 -0.32 -13.70 1.82
C PHE A 100 -0.99 -14.78 2.70
N ALA A 101 -1.42 -15.90 2.10
CA ALA A 101 -1.98 -17.02 2.84
C ALA A 101 -1.05 -17.48 3.99
N GLY A 102 -1.63 -17.64 5.18
CA GLY A 102 -0.87 -18.02 6.38
C GLY A 102 -0.07 -16.89 7.03
N THR A 103 -0.25 -15.65 6.59
CA THR A 103 0.34 -14.45 7.20
C THR A 103 -0.74 -13.56 7.80
N SER A 104 -0.31 -12.58 8.62
CA SER A 104 -1.14 -11.49 9.13
C SER A 104 -1.20 -10.27 8.19
N TRP A 105 -0.69 -10.40 6.97
CA TRP A 105 -0.61 -9.31 6.01
C TRP A 105 -1.93 -9.09 5.26
N ARG A 106 -2.24 -7.81 5.02
CA ARG A 106 -3.43 -7.38 4.28
C ARG A 106 -3.02 -6.41 3.19
N SER A 107 -3.34 -6.74 1.94
CA SER A 107 -3.08 -5.87 0.79
C SER A 107 -3.94 -4.61 0.83
N HIS A 108 -3.39 -3.48 0.41
CA HIS A 108 -4.16 -2.24 0.30
C HIS A 108 -3.91 -1.44 -0.98
N LEU A 109 -2.79 -1.67 -1.64
CA LEU A 109 -2.46 -0.97 -2.88
C LEU A 109 -1.60 -1.85 -3.78
N VAL A 110 -1.81 -1.77 -5.09
CA VAL A 110 -0.91 -2.32 -6.10
C VAL A 110 -0.23 -1.16 -6.82
N VAL A 111 1.07 -1.26 -7.06
CA VAL A 111 1.85 -0.20 -7.72
C VAL A 111 2.64 -0.76 -8.89
N ASN A 112 2.32 -0.33 -10.10
CA ASN A 112 3.15 -0.57 -11.28
C ASN A 112 4.39 0.32 -11.21
N ILE A 113 5.57 -0.25 -11.50
CA ILE A 113 6.85 0.44 -11.43
C ILE A 113 7.61 0.21 -12.73
N GLY A 114 8.13 1.28 -13.33
CA GLY A 114 8.90 1.21 -14.57
C GLY A 114 9.19 2.57 -15.16
N HIS A 115 9.72 2.61 -16.37
CA HIS A 115 9.85 3.84 -17.13
C HIS A 115 8.53 4.19 -17.83
N PRO A 116 8.17 5.50 -17.90
CA PRO A 116 6.96 5.90 -18.61
C PRO A 116 7.05 5.58 -20.09
N GLY A 117 5.93 5.12 -20.68
CA GLY A 117 5.80 4.92 -22.13
C GLY A 117 5.66 6.24 -22.91
N ALA A 118 5.25 6.16 -24.17
CA ALA A 118 5.15 7.32 -25.05
C ALA A 118 4.04 8.32 -24.64
N ASP A 119 2.94 7.83 -24.10
CA ASP A 119 1.82 8.65 -23.62
C ASP A 119 1.30 8.11 -22.25
N PRO A 120 2.09 8.28 -21.18
CA PRO A 120 1.85 7.61 -19.91
C PRO A 120 0.92 8.37 -18.98
N TRP A 121 0.56 9.61 -19.29
CA TRP A 121 -0.12 10.49 -18.36
C TRP A 121 -1.43 11.04 -18.91
N PHE A 122 -2.48 10.94 -18.11
CA PHE A 122 -3.67 11.75 -18.34
C PHE A 122 -3.40 13.23 -18.05
N PRO A 123 -4.17 14.18 -18.64
CA PRO A 123 -4.12 15.57 -18.22
C PRO A 123 -4.30 15.71 -16.72
N ARG A 124 -3.57 16.66 -16.11
CA ARG A 124 -3.66 16.88 -14.68
C ARG A 124 -5.07 17.31 -14.29
N LEU A 125 -5.74 16.53 -13.47
CA LEU A 125 -7.05 16.86 -12.94
C LEU A 125 -6.97 18.07 -11.98
N PRO A 126 -8.05 18.86 -11.86
CA PRO A 126 -8.17 19.92 -10.86
C PRO A 126 -7.92 19.41 -9.44
N ARG A 127 -7.48 20.29 -8.58
CA ARG A 127 -7.31 20.04 -7.14
C ARG A 127 -8.26 20.93 -6.36
N VAL A 128 -8.67 20.44 -5.18
CA VAL A 128 -9.42 21.26 -4.22
C VAL A 128 -8.59 22.53 -3.92
N PRO A 129 -9.19 23.72 -3.99
CA PRO A 129 -8.50 24.96 -3.64
C PRO A 129 -7.97 24.92 -2.20
N VAL A 130 -6.80 25.51 -1.95
CA VAL A 130 -6.16 25.47 -0.62
C VAL A 130 -7.09 26.02 0.47
N LYS A 131 -7.85 27.07 0.19
CA LYS A 131 -8.82 27.68 1.13
C LYS A 131 -9.93 26.70 1.58
N ASP A 132 -10.23 25.67 0.76
CA ASP A 132 -11.28 24.69 1.05
C ASP A 132 -10.69 23.40 1.67
N ALA A 133 -9.36 23.26 1.64
CA ALA A 133 -8.63 22.09 2.16
C ALA A 133 -7.89 22.37 3.48
N VAL A 134 -7.62 23.64 3.80
CA VAL A 134 -6.82 24.04 4.96
C VAL A 134 -7.56 25.13 5.73
N ALA A 135 -7.71 24.92 7.03
CA ALA A 135 -8.16 25.95 7.95
C ALA A 135 -6.98 26.40 8.84
N TRP A 136 -6.89 27.70 9.07
CA TRP A 136 -5.92 28.29 10.00
C TRP A 136 -6.62 28.56 11.32
N ALA A 137 -6.06 28.05 12.42
CA ALA A 137 -6.54 28.28 13.79
C ALA A 137 -5.68 29.34 14.49
#